data_735182ec0f1ecb452e9d02ccc0e4896e
#
_entry.id   735182ec0f1ecb452e9d02ccc0e4896e
#
_cell.length_a   1.000
_cell.length_b   1.000
_cell.length_c   1.000
_cell.angle_alpha   90.00
_cell.angle_beta   90.00
_cell.angle_gamma   90.00
#
_symmetry.space_group_name_H-M   'P 1'
#
loop_
_entity.id
_entity.type
_entity.pdbx_description
1 polymer ?
#
loop_
_entity_poly.entity_id
_entity_poly.type
_entity_poly.pdbx_seq_one_letter_code
_entity_poly.pdbx_strand_id
1 'polypeptide(L)'
;VGSDGNPSYAHYSYHGYYVLDYTQTDANFGTAEEFETLVDTAHEHGIRVIMDIVMNHSGYNSLYDMAEYGYGTVAPGWEDAYYPHQNINNKTYHSFIDYDTNAEDWANWWGPDWIRCGVAGYTEGGGSDLTRSLAGLPDFKTEQASTVGLPKILQKKWSREGRLDSETAKINNFFTKTGRNATVSNYLAGWLSEWVREYGVDGFRCDTAKHVEFASWKNLKNACVDALKEWRANNPDKPGADWDEDFWMTGECWDHGVNKDGYYTQGGFDSMINFSTQGGGLLSAGRVKGTYDGFAKAINNDDSFNVLSYVSSHDSVLARGDLIGTGSGLLLCPGGIQIFYGD
;
A
#
# COMPACT_ATOMS: atom_id res chain seq x y z
N VAL A 1 -6.59 -13.54 -5.19
CA VAL A 1 -6.13 -14.81 -5.81
C VAL A 1 -5.04 -15.38 -4.93
N GLY A 2 -5.27 -16.58 -4.36
CA GLY A 2 -4.29 -17.19 -3.47
C GLY A 2 -3.03 -17.63 -4.19
N SER A 3 -1.90 -17.48 -3.53
CA SER A 3 -0.59 -17.89 -4.04
C SER A 3 -0.18 -19.30 -3.65
N ASP A 4 -0.97 -19.98 -2.82
CA ASP A 4 -0.65 -21.31 -2.30
C ASP A 4 -0.88 -22.46 -3.27
N GLY A 5 -1.44 -22.17 -4.45
CA GLY A 5 -1.70 -23.14 -5.49
C GLY A 5 -2.76 -24.21 -5.13
N ASN A 6 -3.47 -24.04 -4.00
CA ASN A 6 -4.52 -24.98 -3.59
C ASN A 6 -5.89 -24.54 -4.13
N PRO A 7 -6.48 -25.28 -5.11
CA PRO A 7 -7.77 -24.93 -5.68
C PRO A 7 -8.97 -25.32 -4.80
N SER A 8 -8.75 -25.88 -3.61
CA SER A 8 -9.83 -26.45 -2.78
C SER A 8 -10.60 -25.42 -1.97
N TYR A 9 -10.16 -24.17 -1.92
CA TYR A 9 -10.86 -23.08 -1.24
C TYR A 9 -10.67 -21.73 -1.93
N ALA A 10 -11.62 -20.82 -1.71
CA ALA A 10 -11.56 -19.48 -2.25
C ALA A 10 -10.57 -18.61 -1.48
N HIS A 11 -9.85 -17.76 -2.20
CA HIS A 11 -8.98 -16.75 -1.62
C HIS A 11 -9.57 -15.36 -1.86
N TYR A 12 -9.66 -14.58 -0.81
CA TYR A 12 -10.18 -13.22 -0.84
C TYR A 12 -9.05 -12.26 -0.50
N SER A 13 -8.56 -11.53 -1.49
CA SER A 13 -7.52 -10.50 -1.33
C SER A 13 -6.22 -10.93 -0.62
N TYR A 14 -6.04 -12.19 -0.34
CA TYR A 14 -4.92 -12.90 0.31
C TYR A 14 -4.12 -12.07 1.34
N HIS A 15 -3.25 -11.16 0.89
CA HIS A 15 -2.42 -10.29 1.73
C HIS A 15 -2.86 -8.81 1.72
N GLY A 16 -3.90 -8.43 0.99
CA GLY A 16 -4.41 -7.05 0.92
C GLY A 16 -3.71 -6.12 -0.06
N TYR A 17 -2.59 -6.52 -0.68
CA TYR A 17 -1.82 -5.66 -1.59
C TYR A 17 -2.31 -5.65 -3.04
N TYR A 18 -3.49 -6.19 -3.31
CA TYR A 18 -4.16 -6.17 -4.63
C TYR A 18 -5.32 -5.16 -4.65
N VAL A 19 -5.05 -3.94 -4.26
CA VAL A 19 -6.07 -2.89 -4.18
C VAL A 19 -6.62 -2.55 -5.56
N LEU A 20 -7.94 -2.55 -5.70
CA LEU A 20 -8.63 -2.09 -6.91
C LEU A 20 -9.30 -0.73 -6.68
N ASP A 21 -10.01 -0.57 -5.58
CA ASP A 21 -10.74 0.65 -5.21
C ASP A 21 -10.17 1.21 -3.90
N TYR A 22 -9.56 2.37 -3.99
CA TYR A 22 -8.92 3.05 -2.87
C TYR A 22 -9.91 3.81 -1.97
N THR A 23 -11.22 3.77 -2.28
CA THR A 23 -12.24 4.59 -1.60
C THR A 23 -13.14 3.80 -0.66
N GLN A 24 -12.91 2.49 -0.50
CA GLN A 24 -13.69 1.67 0.42
C GLN A 24 -12.89 0.49 0.96
N THR A 25 -13.33 -0.06 2.10
CA THR A 25 -12.80 -1.29 2.67
C THR A 25 -13.12 -2.49 1.78
N ASP A 26 -12.29 -3.54 1.84
CA ASP A 26 -12.67 -4.85 1.33
C ASP A 26 -13.77 -5.45 2.23
N ALA A 27 -14.90 -5.84 1.64
CA ALA A 27 -16.05 -6.36 2.36
C ALA A 27 -15.76 -7.65 3.17
N ASN A 28 -14.65 -8.33 2.88
CA ASN A 28 -14.21 -9.50 3.67
C ASN A 28 -13.53 -9.11 4.99
N PHE A 29 -13.06 -7.86 5.11
CA PHE A 29 -12.41 -7.33 6.30
C PHE A 29 -13.35 -6.49 7.17
N GLY A 30 -14.45 -6.00 6.60
CA GLY A 30 -15.44 -5.22 7.33
C GLY A 30 -15.97 -4.03 6.55
N THR A 31 -16.81 -3.26 7.24
CA THR A 31 -17.43 -2.04 6.72
C THR A 31 -16.66 -0.80 7.11
N ALA A 32 -17.00 0.33 6.51
CA ALA A 32 -16.45 1.64 6.86
C ALA A 32 -16.75 2.02 8.33
N GLU A 33 -17.96 1.70 8.81
CA GLU A 33 -18.37 1.94 10.20
C GLU A 33 -17.59 1.07 11.20
N GLU A 34 -17.27 -0.16 10.83
CA GLU A 34 -16.41 -1.03 11.64
C GLU A 34 -14.97 -0.52 11.67
N PHE A 35 -14.47 0.02 10.56
CA PHE A 35 -13.16 0.66 10.51
C PHE A 35 -13.12 1.93 11.37
N GLU A 36 -14.15 2.79 11.31
CA GLU A 36 -14.27 3.95 12.20
C GLU A 36 -14.27 3.52 13.67
N THR A 37 -15.06 2.50 14.02
CA THR A 37 -15.11 1.94 15.37
C THR A 37 -13.72 1.44 15.82
N LEU A 38 -12.96 0.79 14.93
CA LEU A 38 -11.60 0.35 15.23
C LEU A 38 -10.69 1.53 15.57
N VAL A 39 -10.72 2.60 14.77
CA VAL A 39 -9.88 3.79 14.98
C VAL A 39 -10.27 4.49 16.27
N ASP A 40 -11.54 4.77 16.48
CA ASP A 40 -12.05 5.44 17.69
C ASP A 40 -11.70 4.63 18.96
N THR A 41 -11.89 3.31 18.93
CA THR A 41 -11.55 2.44 20.07
C THR A 41 -10.03 2.42 20.34
N ALA A 42 -9.20 2.37 19.31
CA ALA A 42 -7.74 2.45 19.46
C ALA A 42 -7.35 3.79 20.11
N HIS A 43 -7.91 4.90 19.65
CA HIS A 43 -7.65 6.22 20.19
C HIS A 43 -8.11 6.37 21.65
N GLU A 44 -9.26 5.79 22.04
CA GLU A 44 -9.72 5.74 23.44
C GLU A 44 -8.69 5.08 24.37
N HIS A 45 -7.92 4.13 23.84
CA HIS A 45 -6.85 3.45 24.55
C HIS A 45 -5.46 4.08 24.38
N GLY A 46 -5.34 5.24 23.75
CA GLY A 46 -4.08 5.92 23.50
C GLY A 46 -3.22 5.25 22.43
N ILE A 47 -3.83 4.42 21.56
CA ILE A 47 -3.15 3.67 20.49
C ILE A 47 -3.39 4.38 19.17
N ARG A 48 -2.33 4.69 18.44
CA ARG A 48 -2.40 5.26 17.09
C ARG A 48 -2.57 4.16 16.05
N VAL A 49 -3.35 4.45 15.02
CA VAL A 49 -3.63 3.52 13.94
C VAL A 49 -2.77 3.87 12.71
N ILE A 50 -1.93 2.92 12.31
CA ILE A 50 -1.11 3.02 11.09
C ILE A 50 -1.69 2.08 10.05
N MET A 51 -2.17 2.63 8.92
CA MET A 51 -2.74 1.87 7.83
C MET A 51 -1.64 1.46 6.84
N ASP A 52 -1.67 0.21 6.40
CA ASP A 52 -0.78 -0.29 5.34
C ASP A 52 -1.34 0.09 3.97
N ILE A 53 -0.55 0.72 3.11
CA ILE A 53 -0.98 1.25 1.82
C ILE A 53 -0.06 0.85 0.68
N VAL A 54 -0.63 0.82 -0.54
CA VAL A 54 0.09 0.59 -1.79
C VAL A 54 -0.14 1.76 -2.74
N MET A 55 0.95 2.38 -3.24
CA MET A 55 0.89 3.40 -4.31
C MET A 55 1.50 2.93 -5.62
N ASN A 56 2.26 1.85 -5.61
CA ASN A 56 2.99 1.39 -6.79
C ASN A 56 2.11 0.68 -7.81
N HIS A 57 1.15 -0.11 -7.38
CA HIS A 57 0.38 -0.99 -8.26
C HIS A 57 -1.05 -1.18 -7.79
N SER A 58 -1.88 -1.65 -8.71
CA SER A 58 -3.25 -2.11 -8.44
C SER A 58 -3.32 -3.64 -8.43
N GLY A 59 -4.46 -4.17 -8.05
CA GLY A 59 -4.82 -5.57 -8.24
C GLY A 59 -5.55 -5.80 -9.56
N TYR A 60 -5.75 -7.07 -9.90
CA TYR A 60 -6.66 -7.52 -10.95
C TYR A 60 -7.98 -7.93 -10.33
N ASN A 61 -9.07 -7.69 -11.06
CA ASN A 61 -10.34 -8.32 -10.77
C ASN A 61 -10.25 -9.84 -11.01
N SER A 62 -11.21 -10.61 -10.51
CA SER A 62 -11.38 -11.98 -10.95
C SER A 62 -11.70 -12.05 -12.46
N LEU A 63 -11.47 -13.18 -13.11
CA LEU A 63 -11.86 -13.34 -14.51
C LEU A 63 -13.37 -13.17 -14.70
N TYR A 64 -14.16 -13.60 -13.72
CA TYR A 64 -15.60 -13.42 -13.73
C TYR A 64 -15.96 -11.93 -13.76
N ASP A 65 -15.38 -11.12 -12.88
CA ASP A 65 -15.61 -9.67 -12.83
C ASP A 65 -15.14 -8.99 -14.11
N MET A 66 -14.00 -9.39 -14.69
CA MET A 66 -13.51 -8.85 -15.95
C MET A 66 -14.52 -9.06 -17.08
N ALA A 67 -15.10 -10.24 -17.19
CA ALA A 67 -16.14 -10.56 -18.18
C ALA A 67 -17.43 -9.76 -17.89
N GLU A 68 -17.87 -9.70 -16.64
CA GLU A 68 -19.07 -8.97 -16.22
C GLU A 68 -18.96 -7.46 -16.49
N TYR A 69 -17.79 -6.88 -16.23
CA TYR A 69 -17.53 -5.46 -16.51
C TYR A 69 -17.22 -5.18 -18.01
N GLY A 70 -17.06 -6.23 -18.82
CA GLY A 70 -16.79 -6.10 -20.25
C GLY A 70 -15.37 -5.62 -20.56
N TYR A 71 -14.40 -6.05 -19.78
CA TYR A 71 -12.97 -5.76 -19.97
C TYR A 71 -12.20 -6.99 -20.45
N GLY A 72 -12.46 -7.40 -21.66
CA GLY A 72 -11.82 -8.54 -22.25
C GLY A 72 -12.68 -9.81 -22.19
N THR A 73 -12.25 -10.80 -22.92
CA THR A 73 -12.88 -12.11 -23.03
C THR A 73 -12.03 -13.14 -22.30
N VAL A 74 -12.67 -13.99 -21.52
CA VAL A 74 -12.00 -15.13 -20.92
C VAL A 74 -11.65 -16.14 -22.01
N ALA A 75 -10.46 -16.72 -21.97
CA ALA A 75 -10.02 -17.71 -22.92
C ALA A 75 -10.97 -18.93 -22.95
N PRO A 76 -11.23 -19.55 -24.11
CA PRO A 76 -12.15 -20.68 -24.24
C PRO A 76 -11.85 -21.82 -23.23
N GLY A 77 -12.89 -22.30 -22.56
CA GLY A 77 -12.81 -23.35 -21.53
C GLY A 77 -12.48 -22.85 -20.14
N TRP A 78 -12.40 -21.53 -19.93
CA TRP A 78 -12.14 -20.90 -18.63
C TRP A 78 -13.27 -19.95 -18.21
N GLU A 79 -14.39 -19.94 -18.91
CA GLU A 79 -15.52 -19.04 -18.72
C GLU A 79 -16.09 -19.07 -17.30
N ASP A 80 -16.06 -20.27 -16.66
CA ASP A 80 -16.56 -20.49 -15.30
C ASP A 80 -15.44 -20.38 -14.23
N ALA A 81 -14.24 -19.95 -14.60
CA ALA A 81 -13.12 -19.85 -13.67
C ALA A 81 -13.23 -18.61 -12.79
N TYR A 82 -13.91 -18.76 -11.64
CA TYR A 82 -14.12 -17.68 -10.69
C TYR A 82 -12.81 -17.23 -10.00
N TYR A 83 -11.93 -18.18 -9.70
CA TYR A 83 -10.63 -17.94 -9.05
C TYR A 83 -9.51 -18.64 -9.82
N PRO A 84 -8.95 -18.00 -10.86
CA PRO A 84 -7.78 -18.58 -11.50
C PRO A 84 -6.60 -18.43 -10.53
N HIS A 85 -6.15 -19.53 -9.98
CA HIS A 85 -4.84 -19.55 -9.32
C HIS A 85 -3.74 -19.23 -10.31
N GLN A 86 -2.75 -18.48 -9.89
CA GLN A 86 -1.61 -18.13 -10.74
C GLN A 86 -0.94 -19.34 -11.40
N ASN A 87 -1.05 -20.51 -10.82
CA ASN A 87 -0.38 -21.74 -11.25
C ASN A 87 -1.31 -22.90 -11.59
N ILE A 88 -2.59 -22.67 -11.86
CA ILE A 88 -3.44 -23.76 -12.37
C ILE A 88 -2.83 -24.27 -13.68
N ASN A 89 -2.46 -25.54 -13.70
CA ASN A 89 -1.85 -26.20 -14.86
C ASN A 89 -0.63 -25.43 -15.43
N ASN A 90 0.20 -24.81 -14.58
CA ASN A 90 1.35 -23.98 -14.98
C ASN A 90 0.96 -22.73 -15.80
N LYS A 91 -0.25 -22.21 -15.65
CA LYS A 91 -0.68 -20.98 -16.30
C LYS A 91 -0.77 -19.83 -15.31
N THR A 92 -0.41 -18.65 -15.75
CA THR A 92 -0.57 -17.38 -15.02
C THR A 92 -1.97 -16.81 -15.29
N TYR A 93 -2.39 -15.82 -14.48
CA TYR A 93 -3.63 -15.08 -14.68
C TYR A 93 -3.84 -14.65 -16.14
N HIS A 94 -2.81 -14.09 -16.76
CA HIS A 94 -2.87 -13.62 -18.16
C HIS A 94 -3.15 -14.72 -19.18
N SER A 95 -2.84 -15.97 -18.87
CA SER A 95 -3.13 -17.11 -19.77
C SER A 95 -4.61 -17.45 -19.87
N PHE A 96 -5.46 -16.90 -19.02
CA PHE A 96 -6.91 -17.11 -19.01
C PHE A 96 -7.68 -16.02 -19.73
N ILE A 97 -7.01 -14.97 -20.19
CA ILE A 97 -7.62 -13.84 -20.89
C ILE A 97 -7.23 -13.91 -22.37
N ASP A 98 -8.22 -13.83 -23.24
CA ASP A 98 -8.03 -13.66 -24.68
C ASP A 98 -7.84 -12.19 -25.02
N TYR A 99 -6.59 -11.75 -25.07
CA TYR A 99 -6.24 -10.39 -25.44
C TYR A 99 -6.36 -10.11 -26.93
N ASP A 100 -6.29 -11.16 -27.78
CA ASP A 100 -6.33 -10.98 -29.24
C ASP A 100 -7.73 -10.61 -29.72
N THR A 101 -8.77 -11.17 -29.09
CA THR A 101 -10.17 -10.90 -29.46
C THR A 101 -10.65 -9.55 -28.91
N ASN A 102 -10.21 -9.12 -27.73
CA ASN A 102 -10.69 -7.91 -27.05
C ASN A 102 -9.58 -7.06 -26.43
N ALA A 103 -8.46 -6.87 -27.13
CA ALA A 103 -7.35 -6.05 -26.66
C ALA A 103 -7.76 -4.60 -26.32
N GLU A 104 -8.69 -4.02 -27.09
CA GLU A 104 -9.19 -2.67 -26.86
C GLU A 104 -10.01 -2.58 -25.58
N ASP A 105 -10.91 -3.54 -25.32
CA ASP A 105 -11.71 -3.57 -24.09
C ASP A 105 -10.82 -3.74 -22.87
N TRP A 106 -9.85 -4.65 -22.95
CA TRP A 106 -8.86 -4.84 -21.88
C TRP A 106 -8.04 -3.57 -21.64
N ALA A 107 -7.58 -2.90 -22.68
CA ALA A 107 -6.84 -1.65 -22.58
C ALA A 107 -7.66 -0.52 -21.93
N ASN A 108 -8.97 -0.59 -21.93
CA ASN A 108 -9.85 0.38 -21.28
C ASN A 108 -10.11 0.10 -19.79
N TRP A 109 -9.62 -0.99 -19.21
CA TRP A 109 -9.84 -1.32 -17.80
C TRP A 109 -9.29 -0.20 -16.87
N TRP A 110 -7.99 -0.13 -16.63
CA TRP A 110 -7.35 1.05 -16.03
C TRP A 110 -7.07 2.14 -17.05
N GLY A 111 -6.65 1.74 -18.24
CA GLY A 111 -6.16 2.57 -19.31
C GLY A 111 -4.63 2.69 -19.32
N PRO A 112 -4.02 2.79 -20.52
CA PRO A 112 -2.57 2.86 -20.70
C PRO A 112 -1.96 4.18 -20.18
N ASP A 113 -2.77 5.20 -19.89
CA ASP A 113 -2.32 6.42 -19.21
C ASP A 113 -2.10 6.22 -17.70
N TRP A 114 -2.76 5.23 -17.13
CA TRP A 114 -2.68 4.92 -15.71
C TRP A 114 -1.60 3.90 -15.37
N ILE A 115 -1.55 2.80 -16.13
CA ILE A 115 -0.72 1.65 -15.77
C ILE A 115 0.13 1.13 -16.92
N ARG A 116 1.14 0.37 -16.56
CA ARG A 116 1.91 -0.53 -17.41
C ARG A 116 1.82 -1.95 -16.83
N CYS A 117 1.69 -2.93 -17.65
CA CYS A 117 1.61 -4.32 -17.19
C CYS A 117 2.18 -5.36 -18.17
N GLY A 118 2.81 -4.92 -19.26
CA GLY A 118 3.46 -5.82 -20.21
C GLY A 118 2.53 -6.78 -20.93
N VAL A 119 1.25 -6.42 -21.09
CA VAL A 119 0.23 -7.20 -21.80
C VAL A 119 -0.43 -6.37 -22.89
N ALA A 120 -1.22 -7.01 -23.75
CA ALA A 120 -1.87 -6.34 -24.88
C ALA A 120 -2.66 -5.10 -24.42
N GLY A 121 -2.51 -4.01 -25.17
CA GLY A 121 -3.15 -2.72 -24.88
C GLY A 121 -2.43 -1.84 -23.85
N TYR A 122 -1.36 -2.32 -23.20
CA TYR A 122 -0.58 -1.57 -22.24
C TYR A 122 0.90 -1.48 -22.63
N THR A 123 1.63 -0.55 -21.98
CA THR A 123 3.08 -0.44 -22.20
C THR A 123 3.82 -1.53 -21.46
N GLU A 124 5.00 -1.89 -21.95
CA GLU A 124 5.92 -2.76 -21.26
C GLU A 124 6.45 -2.12 -19.97
N GLY A 125 6.78 -2.95 -18.99
CA GLY A 125 7.52 -2.52 -17.82
C GLY A 125 8.94 -2.13 -18.18
N GLY A 126 9.50 -1.14 -17.47
CA GLY A 126 10.90 -0.72 -17.63
C GLY A 126 11.87 -1.53 -16.77
N GLY A 127 13.15 -1.22 -16.91
CA GLY A 127 14.24 -1.87 -16.15
C GLY A 127 14.58 -1.20 -14.82
N SER A 128 14.09 0.01 -14.55
CA SER A 128 14.32 0.73 -13.30
C SER A 128 13.31 0.33 -12.22
N ASP A 129 13.63 0.59 -10.95
CA ASP A 129 12.69 0.37 -9.87
C ASP A 129 11.39 1.17 -10.03
N LEU A 130 11.45 2.37 -10.61
CA LEU A 130 10.30 3.26 -10.85
C LEU A 130 9.40 2.86 -12.02
N THR A 131 9.84 1.96 -12.88
CA THR A 131 9.10 1.59 -14.10
C THR A 131 8.93 0.10 -14.28
N ARG A 132 9.38 -0.70 -13.31
CA ARG A 132 9.28 -2.15 -13.33
C ARG A 132 7.92 -2.60 -12.85
N SER A 133 7.22 -3.41 -13.64
CA SER A 133 6.05 -4.15 -13.15
C SER A 133 6.49 -5.27 -12.21
N LEU A 134 6.02 -5.25 -10.97
CA LEU A 134 6.28 -6.29 -9.97
C LEU A 134 5.36 -7.48 -10.20
N ALA A 135 5.93 -8.67 -10.36
CA ALA A 135 5.20 -9.93 -10.49
C ALA A 135 4.04 -9.89 -11.52
N GLY A 136 4.14 -9.04 -12.55
CA GLY A 136 3.08 -8.85 -13.54
C GLY A 136 1.86 -8.09 -13.04
N LEU A 137 1.93 -7.41 -11.89
CA LEU A 137 0.86 -6.56 -11.38
C LEU A 137 0.74 -5.26 -12.21
N PRO A 138 -0.45 -4.66 -12.26
CA PRO A 138 -0.70 -3.39 -12.93
C PRO A 138 0.05 -2.25 -12.23
N ASP A 139 1.21 -1.90 -12.77
CA ASP A 139 2.11 -0.89 -12.22
C ASP A 139 1.63 0.51 -12.58
N PHE A 140 1.37 1.36 -11.60
CA PHE A 140 0.93 2.74 -11.81
C PHE A 140 2.06 3.62 -12.35
N LYS A 141 1.72 4.48 -13.30
CA LYS A 141 2.64 5.47 -13.87
C LYS A 141 2.72 6.72 -12.99
N THR A 142 3.15 6.54 -11.74
CA THR A 142 3.22 7.61 -10.74
C THR A 142 4.19 8.72 -11.12
N GLU A 143 5.18 8.42 -11.95
CA GLU A 143 6.18 9.35 -12.47
C GLU A 143 5.64 10.34 -13.52
N GLN A 144 4.46 10.08 -14.09
CA GLN A 144 3.94 10.93 -15.15
C GLN A 144 3.34 12.23 -14.63
N ALA A 145 3.78 13.34 -15.23
CA ALA A 145 3.26 14.67 -14.94
C ALA A 145 1.98 15.04 -15.74
N SER A 146 1.61 14.22 -16.74
CA SER A 146 0.40 14.43 -17.54
C SER A 146 -0.85 14.20 -16.72
N THR A 147 -1.88 14.99 -16.97
CA THR A 147 -3.19 14.80 -16.39
C THR A 147 -3.89 13.60 -17.01
N VAL A 148 -4.63 12.85 -16.18
CA VAL A 148 -5.44 11.70 -16.59
C VAL A 148 -6.88 11.87 -16.12
N GLY A 149 -7.82 11.18 -16.79
CA GLY A 149 -9.19 11.05 -16.29
C GLY A 149 -9.32 9.93 -15.27
N LEU A 150 -10.49 9.80 -14.63
CA LEU A 150 -10.81 8.65 -13.78
C LEU A 150 -10.71 7.34 -14.59
N PRO A 151 -10.11 6.28 -14.01
CA PRO A 151 -10.00 4.99 -14.70
C PRO A 151 -11.38 4.38 -14.96
N LYS A 152 -11.55 3.75 -16.12
CA LYS A 152 -12.84 3.22 -16.56
C LYS A 152 -13.41 2.18 -15.61
N ILE A 153 -12.54 1.34 -15.01
CA ILE A 153 -12.97 0.36 -14.02
C ILE A 153 -13.65 1.01 -12.82
N LEU A 154 -13.07 2.07 -12.26
CA LEU A 154 -13.66 2.76 -11.11
C LEU A 154 -14.95 3.49 -11.50
N GLN A 155 -14.99 4.12 -12.70
CA GLN A 155 -16.23 4.72 -13.17
C GLN A 155 -17.37 3.69 -13.28
N LYS A 156 -17.11 2.51 -13.86
CA LYS A 156 -18.12 1.45 -13.97
C LYS A 156 -18.51 0.88 -12.60
N LYS A 157 -17.54 0.60 -11.74
CA LYS A 157 -17.77 0.09 -10.38
C LYS A 157 -18.62 1.05 -9.58
N TRP A 158 -18.19 2.31 -9.46
CA TRP A 158 -18.90 3.33 -8.70
C TRP A 158 -20.29 3.64 -9.26
N SER A 159 -20.45 3.59 -10.60
CA SER A 159 -21.78 3.75 -11.23
C SER A 159 -22.72 2.63 -10.81
N ARG A 160 -22.28 1.36 -10.79
CA ARG A 160 -23.11 0.23 -10.32
C ARG A 160 -23.47 0.32 -8.85
N GLU A 161 -22.56 0.87 -8.04
CA GLU A 161 -22.74 1.06 -6.60
C GLU A 161 -23.50 2.35 -6.25
N GLY A 162 -23.83 3.19 -7.24
CA GLY A 162 -24.47 4.49 -7.03
C GLY A 162 -23.57 5.54 -6.37
N ARG A 163 -22.25 5.35 -6.41
CA ARG A 163 -21.24 6.22 -5.76
C ARG A 163 -20.48 7.13 -6.74
N LEU A 164 -20.69 7.03 -8.05
CA LEU A 164 -19.87 7.74 -9.03
C LEU A 164 -19.83 9.25 -8.83
N ASP A 165 -21.00 9.85 -8.61
CA ASP A 165 -21.09 11.31 -8.44
C ASP A 165 -20.41 11.77 -7.14
N SER A 166 -20.60 11.04 -6.03
CA SER A 166 -20.00 11.37 -4.73
C SER A 166 -18.48 11.21 -4.76
N GLU A 167 -17.95 10.12 -5.28
CA GLU A 167 -16.51 9.88 -5.36
C GLU A 167 -15.83 10.84 -6.33
N THR A 168 -16.51 11.17 -7.45
CA THR A 168 -16.03 12.19 -8.39
C THR A 168 -16.00 13.57 -7.74
N ALA A 169 -17.00 13.92 -6.96
CA ALA A 169 -17.06 15.19 -6.25
C ALA A 169 -15.94 15.29 -5.19
N LYS A 170 -15.71 14.22 -4.41
CA LYS A 170 -14.62 14.17 -3.40
C LYS A 170 -13.26 14.44 -4.03
N ILE A 171 -12.91 13.70 -5.09
CA ILE A 171 -11.60 13.86 -5.72
C ILE A 171 -11.44 15.22 -6.44
N ASN A 172 -12.48 15.74 -7.07
CA ASN A 172 -12.45 17.07 -7.68
C ASN A 172 -12.30 18.18 -6.62
N ASN A 173 -12.93 18.02 -5.45
CA ASN A 173 -12.73 18.92 -4.32
C ASN A 173 -11.29 18.91 -3.83
N PHE A 174 -10.67 17.72 -3.74
CA PHE A 174 -9.24 17.60 -3.41
C PHE A 174 -8.36 18.37 -4.38
N PHE A 175 -8.56 18.24 -5.69
CA PHE A 175 -7.79 18.99 -6.68
C PHE A 175 -8.02 20.48 -6.60
N THR A 176 -9.27 20.90 -6.45
CA THR A 176 -9.62 22.32 -6.32
C THR A 176 -9.00 22.95 -5.07
N LYS A 177 -9.11 22.27 -3.93
CA LYS A 177 -8.60 22.73 -2.64
C LYS A 177 -7.08 22.82 -2.60
N THR A 178 -6.40 21.84 -3.21
CA THR A 178 -4.93 21.75 -3.16
C THR A 178 -4.23 22.42 -4.33
N GLY A 179 -4.95 22.76 -5.41
CA GLY A 179 -4.39 23.29 -6.66
C GLY A 179 -3.53 22.27 -7.42
N ARG A 180 -3.61 20.98 -7.09
CA ARG A 180 -2.83 19.93 -7.74
C ARG A 180 -3.44 19.52 -9.06
N ASN A 181 -2.59 19.18 -10.03
CA ASN A 181 -3.03 18.61 -11.30
C ASN A 181 -3.53 17.17 -11.09
N ALA A 182 -4.50 16.75 -11.91
CA ALA A 182 -5.07 15.41 -11.87
C ALA A 182 -4.12 14.38 -12.53
N THR A 183 -2.96 14.12 -11.92
CA THR A 183 -2.00 13.09 -12.32
C THR A 183 -2.28 11.79 -11.59
N VAL A 184 -1.73 10.65 -12.05
CA VAL A 184 -1.88 9.35 -11.39
C VAL A 184 -1.50 9.43 -9.90
N SER A 185 -0.31 9.96 -9.57
CA SER A 185 0.15 10.06 -8.18
C SER A 185 -0.72 10.99 -7.32
N ASN A 186 -1.29 12.03 -7.90
CA ASN A 186 -2.16 12.95 -7.15
C ASN A 186 -3.57 12.40 -6.94
N TYR A 187 -4.09 11.56 -7.84
CA TYR A 187 -5.31 10.79 -7.56
C TYR A 187 -5.10 9.84 -6.37
N LEU A 188 -4.01 9.08 -6.39
CA LEU A 188 -3.68 8.17 -5.28
C LEU A 188 -3.52 8.94 -3.95
N ALA A 189 -2.81 10.07 -3.98
CA ALA A 189 -2.67 10.92 -2.80
C ALA A 189 -4.02 11.46 -2.30
N GLY A 190 -4.93 11.82 -3.21
CA GLY A 190 -6.28 12.27 -2.87
C GLY A 190 -7.10 11.17 -2.19
N TRP A 191 -7.19 10.00 -2.81
CA TRP A 191 -7.94 8.87 -2.24
C TRP A 191 -7.36 8.38 -0.91
N LEU A 192 -6.04 8.27 -0.80
CA LEU A 192 -5.39 7.81 0.44
C LEU A 192 -5.52 8.84 1.57
N SER A 193 -5.37 10.14 1.29
CA SER A 193 -5.54 11.17 2.32
C SER A 193 -6.99 11.32 2.80
N GLU A 194 -7.98 10.81 2.04
CA GLU A 194 -9.38 10.82 2.48
C GLU A 194 -9.61 9.90 3.68
N TRP A 195 -8.92 8.76 3.77
CA TRP A 195 -8.95 7.89 4.95
C TRP A 195 -8.50 8.61 6.21
N VAL A 196 -7.50 9.47 6.09
CA VAL A 196 -7.01 10.30 7.19
C VAL A 196 -8.04 11.37 7.55
N ARG A 197 -8.62 12.04 6.55
CA ARG A 197 -9.61 13.10 6.73
C ARG A 197 -10.92 12.61 7.33
N GLU A 198 -11.35 11.42 6.94
CA GLU A 198 -12.64 10.86 7.33
C GLU A 198 -12.56 10.12 8.67
N TYR A 199 -11.48 9.34 8.90
CA TYR A 199 -11.39 8.44 10.05
C TYR A 199 -10.32 8.81 11.08
N GLY A 200 -9.44 9.76 10.80
CA GLY A 200 -8.38 10.15 11.72
C GLY A 200 -7.22 9.16 11.82
N VAL A 201 -6.94 8.41 10.75
CA VAL A 201 -5.77 7.52 10.68
C VAL A 201 -4.50 8.30 10.92
N ASP A 202 -3.65 7.85 11.85
CA ASP A 202 -2.49 8.60 12.33
C ASP A 202 -1.25 8.47 11.46
N GLY A 203 -1.19 7.45 10.61
CA GLY A 203 -0.05 7.25 9.75
C GLY A 203 -0.20 6.14 8.73
N PHE A 204 0.81 6.00 7.88
CA PHE A 204 0.88 4.93 6.88
C PHE A 204 2.18 4.14 6.97
N ARG A 205 2.05 2.82 6.79
CA ARG A 205 3.12 1.96 6.29
C ARG A 205 3.00 1.91 4.77
N CYS A 206 4.03 2.31 4.05
CA CYS A 206 4.02 2.44 2.61
C CYS A 206 4.74 1.25 1.98
N ASP A 207 3.97 0.36 1.37
CA ASP A 207 4.46 -0.80 0.64
C ASP A 207 5.32 -0.37 -0.56
N THR A 208 6.32 -1.18 -0.90
CA THR A 208 7.15 -1.03 -2.10
C THR A 208 7.65 0.40 -2.37
N ALA A 209 8.10 1.10 -1.31
CA ALA A 209 8.43 2.53 -1.37
C ALA A 209 9.47 2.89 -2.44
N LYS A 210 10.37 1.97 -2.80
CA LYS A 210 11.40 2.21 -3.82
C LYS A 210 10.88 2.29 -5.25
N HIS A 211 9.63 1.86 -5.47
CA HIS A 211 9.00 1.81 -6.78
C HIS A 211 8.16 3.06 -7.11
N VAL A 212 8.12 4.03 -6.20
CA VAL A 212 7.40 5.31 -6.35
C VAL A 212 8.36 6.46 -6.07
N GLU A 213 8.23 7.56 -6.80
CA GLU A 213 9.11 8.74 -6.70
C GLU A 213 9.03 9.40 -5.33
N PHE A 214 10.15 9.91 -4.84
CA PHE A 214 10.20 10.70 -3.60
C PHE A 214 9.22 11.87 -3.60
N ALA A 215 9.06 12.53 -4.74
CA ALA A 215 8.11 13.64 -4.86
C ALA A 215 6.66 13.20 -4.66
N SER A 216 6.28 12.01 -5.14
CA SER A 216 4.93 11.43 -4.95
C SER A 216 4.68 11.08 -3.49
N TRP A 217 5.66 10.49 -2.81
CA TRP A 217 5.61 10.24 -1.37
C TRP A 217 5.49 11.53 -0.55
N LYS A 218 6.29 12.54 -0.89
CA LYS A 218 6.22 13.85 -0.23
C LYS A 218 4.85 14.52 -0.42
N ASN A 219 4.29 14.40 -1.60
CA ASN A 219 2.95 14.90 -1.90
C ASN A 219 1.87 14.20 -1.07
N LEU A 220 1.97 12.87 -0.93
CA LEU A 220 1.08 12.10 -0.06
C LEU A 220 1.23 12.53 1.40
N LYS A 221 2.47 12.59 1.93
CA LYS A 221 2.73 13.03 3.31
C LYS A 221 2.08 14.38 3.60
N ASN A 222 2.31 15.36 2.72
CA ASN A 222 1.73 16.69 2.90
C ASN A 222 0.19 16.67 2.89
N ALA A 223 -0.42 15.91 1.98
CA ALA A 223 -1.88 15.77 1.93
C ALA A 223 -2.44 15.13 3.20
N CYS A 224 -1.76 14.12 3.75
CA CYS A 224 -2.17 13.45 4.98
C CYS A 224 -1.97 14.31 6.24
N VAL A 225 -0.88 15.09 6.31
CA VAL A 225 -0.68 16.05 7.41
C VAL A 225 -1.82 17.07 7.44
N ASP A 226 -2.19 17.62 6.27
CA ASP A 226 -3.31 18.57 6.18
C ASP A 226 -4.65 17.89 6.52
N ALA A 227 -4.86 16.65 6.05
CA ALA A 227 -6.07 15.88 6.30
C ALA A 227 -6.24 15.54 7.79
N LEU A 228 -5.17 15.17 8.50
CA LEU A 228 -5.22 14.87 9.94
C LEU A 228 -5.54 16.12 10.76
N LYS A 229 -4.93 17.25 10.43
CA LYS A 229 -5.26 18.54 11.08
C LYS A 229 -6.72 18.92 10.86
N GLU A 230 -7.24 18.69 9.67
CA GLU A 230 -8.64 18.93 9.33
C GLU A 230 -9.58 18.00 10.10
N TRP A 231 -9.26 16.70 10.18
CA TRP A 231 -10.02 15.75 10.97
C TRP A 231 -10.09 16.14 12.43
N ARG A 232 -8.97 16.50 13.07
CA ARG A 232 -8.92 16.96 14.47
C ARG A 232 -9.76 18.21 14.69
N ALA A 233 -9.68 19.17 13.77
CA ALA A 233 -10.47 20.41 13.87
C ALA A 233 -11.97 20.18 13.73
N ASN A 234 -12.38 19.22 12.91
CA ASN A 234 -13.78 18.89 12.65
C ASN A 234 -14.39 17.94 13.69
N ASN A 235 -13.57 17.23 14.45
CA ASN A 235 -13.99 16.21 15.43
C ASN A 235 -13.39 16.45 16.82
N PRO A 236 -13.54 17.66 17.42
CA PRO A 236 -12.83 18.02 18.64
C PRO A 236 -13.21 17.15 19.86
N ASP A 237 -14.34 16.46 19.80
CA ASP A 237 -14.83 15.59 20.87
C ASP A 237 -14.46 14.10 20.66
N LYS A 238 -13.85 13.74 19.54
CA LYS A 238 -13.40 12.36 19.29
C LYS A 238 -12.08 12.06 20.01
N PRO A 239 -11.87 10.80 20.46
CA PRO A 239 -10.59 10.36 20.99
C PRO A 239 -9.46 10.60 19.99
N GLY A 240 -8.31 11.11 20.45
CA GLY A 240 -7.15 11.43 19.61
C GLY A 240 -7.21 12.77 18.87
N ALA A 241 -8.34 13.49 18.92
CA ALA A 241 -8.45 14.81 18.28
C ALA A 241 -7.59 15.88 18.96
N ASP A 242 -7.29 15.71 20.23
CA ASP A 242 -6.44 16.58 21.06
C ASP A 242 -4.94 16.26 20.97
N TRP A 243 -4.55 15.25 20.18
CA TRP A 243 -3.15 14.93 19.98
C TRP A 243 -2.48 15.94 19.06
N ASP A 244 -1.18 16.18 19.25
CA ASP A 244 -0.41 17.21 18.55
C ASP A 244 0.65 16.65 17.59
N GLU A 245 0.90 15.34 17.59
CA GLU A 245 1.87 14.73 16.68
C GLU A 245 1.39 14.81 15.23
N ASP A 246 2.32 15.09 14.33
CA ASP A 246 2.05 15.09 12.89
C ASP A 246 1.75 13.66 12.37
N PHE A 247 1.08 13.58 11.23
CA PHE A 247 0.88 12.34 10.51
C PHE A 247 2.20 11.61 10.29
N TRP A 248 2.28 10.32 10.69
CA TRP A 248 3.52 9.55 10.63
C TRP A 248 3.57 8.65 9.39
N MET A 249 4.77 8.46 8.80
CA MET A 249 4.94 7.65 7.61
C MET A 249 6.20 6.80 7.70
N THR A 250 6.05 5.47 7.54
CA THR A 250 7.16 4.51 7.40
C THR A 250 7.13 3.85 6.04
N GLY A 251 8.29 3.59 5.45
CA GLY A 251 8.41 3.00 4.11
C GLY A 251 9.04 1.63 4.12
N GLU A 252 8.52 0.73 3.27
CA GLU A 252 9.18 -0.51 2.94
C GLU A 252 10.05 -0.31 1.69
N CYS A 253 11.36 -0.39 1.91
CA CYS A 253 12.33 -0.51 0.83
C CYS A 253 13.17 -1.77 1.09
N TRP A 254 12.97 -2.80 0.28
CA TRP A 254 13.63 -4.09 0.48
C TRP A 254 15.15 -3.92 0.63
N ASP A 255 15.73 -4.58 1.63
CA ASP A 255 17.13 -4.50 2.05
C ASP A 255 17.57 -3.14 2.64
N HIS A 256 16.66 -2.20 2.91
CA HIS A 256 17.02 -0.95 3.58
C HIS A 256 17.51 -1.22 5.01
N GLY A 257 18.58 -0.56 5.38
CA GLY A 257 19.18 -0.65 6.72
C GLY A 257 19.04 0.65 7.51
N VAL A 258 20.01 0.90 8.40
CA VAL A 258 20.05 2.12 9.24
C VAL A 258 20.88 3.18 8.53
N ASN A 259 20.27 3.87 7.57
CA ASN A 259 20.87 4.98 6.82
C ASN A 259 19.83 6.04 6.48
N LYS A 260 20.21 7.31 6.60
CA LYS A 260 19.35 8.43 6.23
C LYS A 260 19.63 8.82 4.77
N ASP A 261 18.67 8.66 3.92
CA ASP A 261 18.79 8.88 2.48
C ASP A 261 17.66 9.73 1.90
N GLY A 262 17.36 9.59 0.60
CA GLY A 262 16.33 10.32 -0.12
C GLY A 262 14.92 10.07 0.39
N TYR A 263 14.63 8.93 1.00
CA TYR A 263 13.31 8.68 1.60
C TYR A 263 12.99 9.69 2.68
N TYR A 264 13.95 9.99 3.56
CA TYR A 264 13.78 10.99 4.61
C TYR A 264 13.87 12.43 4.06
N THR A 265 14.91 12.73 3.30
CA THR A 265 15.23 14.11 2.91
C THR A 265 14.36 14.65 1.78
N GLN A 266 13.84 13.78 0.92
CA GLN A 266 13.04 14.13 -0.25
C GLN A 266 11.64 13.51 -0.20
N GLY A 267 11.50 12.26 0.28
CA GLY A 267 10.25 11.53 0.35
C GLY A 267 9.35 11.90 1.52
N GLY A 268 9.91 12.50 2.58
CA GLY A 268 9.17 12.93 3.76
C GLY A 268 8.78 11.79 4.71
N PHE A 269 9.47 10.66 4.63
CA PHE A 269 9.29 9.57 5.59
C PHE A 269 9.89 9.93 6.95
N ASP A 270 9.21 9.54 8.01
CA ASP A 270 9.68 9.67 9.39
C ASP A 270 10.54 8.47 9.79
N SER A 271 10.32 7.33 9.11
CA SER A 271 11.00 6.07 9.35
C SER A 271 11.07 5.24 8.07
N MET A 272 12.03 4.33 8.02
CA MET A 272 12.07 3.24 7.04
C MET A 272 12.17 1.91 7.79
N ILE A 273 11.60 0.85 7.21
CA ILE A 273 11.71 -0.51 7.76
C ILE A 273 13.16 -0.97 7.66
N ASN A 274 13.71 -1.40 8.78
CA ASN A 274 15.11 -1.85 8.90
C ASN A 274 15.21 -3.35 8.68
N PHE A 275 15.54 -3.78 7.48
CA PHE A 275 15.72 -5.19 7.12
C PHE A 275 16.97 -5.84 7.74
N SER A 276 17.92 -5.06 8.23
CA SER A 276 19.16 -5.62 8.79
C SER A 276 18.96 -6.44 10.07
N THR A 277 17.83 -6.25 10.77
CA THR A 277 17.47 -7.02 11.97
C THR A 277 16.59 -8.24 11.69
N GLN A 278 16.13 -8.42 10.46
CA GLN A 278 15.32 -9.57 10.05
C GLN A 278 15.97 -10.90 10.46
N GLY A 279 15.16 -11.79 11.02
CA GLY A 279 15.63 -13.10 11.51
C GLY A 279 16.50 -13.05 12.75
N GLY A 280 16.73 -11.86 13.36
CA GLY A 280 17.38 -11.69 14.64
C GLY A 280 18.91 -11.94 14.68
N GLY A 281 19.53 -12.20 13.53
CA GLY A 281 20.96 -12.55 13.49
C GLY A 281 21.92 -11.49 14.04
N LEU A 282 21.60 -10.20 13.86
CA LEU A 282 22.38 -9.08 14.41
C LEU A 282 22.13 -8.86 15.91
N LEU A 283 21.07 -9.41 16.46
CA LEU A 283 20.65 -9.27 17.85
C LEU A 283 21.19 -10.39 18.74
N SER A 284 21.96 -11.32 18.18
CA SER A 284 22.60 -12.39 18.93
C SER A 284 23.66 -11.84 19.89
N ALA A 285 23.91 -12.56 21.01
CA ALA A 285 24.80 -12.13 22.08
C ALA A 285 26.20 -11.67 21.63
N GLY A 286 26.75 -12.29 20.57
CA GLY A 286 28.07 -11.93 20.04
C GLY A 286 28.09 -10.67 19.14
N ARG A 287 26.94 -10.19 18.71
CA ARG A 287 26.82 -9.07 17.73
C ARG A 287 26.09 -7.86 18.29
N VAL A 288 25.21 -8.06 19.28
CA VAL A 288 24.27 -7.06 19.80
C VAL A 288 24.95 -5.74 20.18
N LYS A 289 26.11 -5.79 20.83
CA LYS A 289 26.83 -4.57 21.23
C LYS A 289 27.23 -3.72 20.03
N GLY A 290 27.85 -4.33 19.02
CA GLY A 290 28.26 -3.60 17.80
C GLY A 290 27.07 -3.07 17.01
N THR A 291 25.99 -3.83 16.95
CA THR A 291 24.72 -3.42 16.33
C THR A 291 24.15 -2.20 17.05
N TYR A 292 24.03 -2.24 18.36
CA TYR A 292 23.47 -1.12 19.15
C TYR A 292 24.34 0.12 19.08
N ASP A 293 25.65 0.00 19.21
CA ASP A 293 26.58 1.13 19.11
C ASP A 293 26.44 1.80 17.73
N GLY A 294 26.30 1.02 16.67
CA GLY A 294 26.12 1.51 15.30
C GLY A 294 24.76 2.22 15.12
N PHE A 295 23.68 1.59 15.54
CA PHE A 295 22.32 2.16 15.44
C PHE A 295 22.16 3.41 16.30
N ALA A 296 22.61 3.35 17.56
CA ALA A 296 22.56 4.49 18.48
C ALA A 296 23.35 5.68 17.94
N LYS A 297 24.53 5.46 17.37
CA LYS A 297 25.32 6.52 16.75
C LYS A 297 24.60 7.19 15.57
N ALA A 298 23.87 6.40 14.76
CA ALA A 298 23.13 6.92 13.61
C ALA A 298 21.86 7.67 14.04
N ILE A 299 21.10 7.12 15.00
CA ILE A 299 19.75 7.57 15.34
C ILE A 299 19.78 8.67 16.42
N ASN A 300 20.53 8.48 17.52
CA ASN A 300 20.43 9.35 18.70
C ASN A 300 21.04 10.77 18.50
N ASN A 301 21.68 11.02 17.38
CA ASN A 301 22.26 12.32 17.05
C ASN A 301 21.42 13.11 16.03
N ASP A 302 20.27 12.61 15.63
CA ASP A 302 19.44 13.22 14.60
C ASP A 302 17.95 12.94 14.87
N ASP A 303 17.27 13.90 15.46
CA ASP A 303 15.86 13.82 15.83
C ASP A 303 14.91 13.65 14.61
N SER A 304 15.40 13.89 13.41
CA SER A 304 14.68 13.73 12.15
C SER A 304 15.00 12.40 11.44
N PHE A 305 15.62 11.45 12.16
CA PHE A 305 15.97 10.14 11.63
C PHE A 305 15.59 9.02 12.58
N ASN A 306 14.79 8.11 12.10
CA ASN A 306 14.41 6.91 12.83
C ASN A 306 14.30 5.72 11.87
N VAL A 307 14.28 4.51 12.39
CA VAL A 307 14.03 3.27 11.65
C VAL A 307 13.04 2.42 12.42
N LEU A 308 12.37 1.50 11.72
CA LEU A 308 11.46 0.53 12.31
C LEU A 308 12.10 -0.86 12.22
N SER A 309 12.75 -1.29 13.30
CA SER A 309 13.43 -2.58 13.35
C SER A 309 12.46 -3.71 13.69
N TYR A 310 12.66 -4.88 13.08
CA TYR A 310 11.81 -6.05 13.27
C TYR A 310 12.63 -7.35 13.19
N VAL A 311 12.03 -8.44 13.66
CA VAL A 311 12.60 -9.79 13.56
C VAL A 311 11.81 -10.63 12.55
N SER A 312 10.50 -10.64 12.69
CA SER A 312 9.58 -11.32 11.77
C SER A 312 8.58 -10.34 11.17
N SER A 313 8.07 -10.66 9.99
CA SER A 313 6.99 -9.95 9.30
C SER A 313 6.15 -10.94 8.48
N HIS A 314 5.09 -10.45 7.84
CA HIS A 314 4.28 -11.26 6.92
C HIS A 314 5.07 -11.75 5.68
N ASP A 315 6.19 -11.08 5.32
CA ASP A 315 7.07 -11.44 4.21
C ASP A 315 8.25 -12.32 4.63
N SER A 316 8.38 -12.64 5.90
CA SER A 316 9.46 -13.45 6.42
C SER A 316 8.96 -14.71 7.11
N VAL A 317 9.84 -15.69 7.25
CA VAL A 317 9.58 -16.83 8.13
C VAL A 317 9.59 -16.31 9.57
N LEU A 318 8.63 -16.74 10.39
CA LEU A 318 8.61 -16.43 11.82
C LEU A 318 9.94 -16.83 12.47
N ALA A 319 10.48 -15.94 13.31
CA ALA A 319 11.68 -16.25 14.08
C ALA A 319 11.44 -17.47 14.97
N ARG A 320 12.39 -18.38 14.95
CA ARG A 320 12.35 -19.62 15.73
C ARG A 320 13.68 -19.79 16.45
N GLY A 321 13.67 -20.55 17.55
CA GLY A 321 14.87 -20.78 18.37
C GLY A 321 14.84 -19.96 19.66
N ASP A 322 15.88 -19.19 19.96
CA ASP A 322 15.95 -18.34 21.16
C ASP A 322 15.09 -17.07 20.99
N LEU A 323 13.78 -17.22 21.10
CA LEU A 323 12.84 -16.10 20.99
C LEU A 323 12.99 -15.11 22.15
N ILE A 324 13.35 -15.58 23.34
CA ILE A 324 13.56 -14.71 24.52
C ILE A 324 14.78 -13.82 24.30
N GLY A 325 15.90 -14.39 23.89
CA GLY A 325 17.13 -13.64 23.60
C GLY A 325 16.97 -12.67 22.44
N THR A 326 16.38 -13.14 21.34
CA THR A 326 16.13 -12.32 20.15
C THR A 326 15.12 -11.20 20.41
N GLY A 327 14.01 -11.50 21.07
CA GLY A 327 12.99 -10.51 21.46
C GLY A 327 13.53 -9.48 22.45
N SER A 328 14.30 -9.91 23.45
CA SER A 328 14.99 -8.98 24.37
C SER A 328 15.95 -8.06 23.63
N GLY A 329 16.69 -8.60 22.64
CA GLY A 329 17.56 -7.81 21.78
C GLY A 329 16.79 -6.78 20.96
N LEU A 330 15.66 -7.16 20.38
CA LEU A 330 14.79 -6.25 19.62
C LEU A 330 14.23 -5.12 20.50
N LEU A 331 13.68 -5.46 21.67
CA LEU A 331 13.09 -4.49 22.60
C LEU A 331 14.10 -3.45 23.13
N LEU A 332 15.38 -3.77 23.12
CA LEU A 332 16.46 -2.84 23.52
C LEU A 332 17.12 -2.15 22.32
N CYS A 333 16.67 -2.44 21.10
CA CYS A 333 17.25 -1.86 19.88
C CYS A 333 16.96 -0.36 19.80
N PRO A 334 17.93 0.50 19.46
CA PRO A 334 17.67 1.91 19.20
C PRO A 334 16.72 2.10 18.02
N GLY A 335 15.85 3.10 18.12
CA GLY A 335 14.82 3.40 17.14
C GLY A 335 13.46 2.80 17.45
N GLY A 336 12.54 2.86 16.50
CA GLY A 336 11.25 2.18 16.57
C GLY A 336 11.40 0.67 16.43
N ILE A 337 10.47 -0.07 17.03
CA ILE A 337 10.41 -1.53 16.90
C ILE A 337 9.04 -1.96 16.37
N GLN A 338 9.03 -3.00 15.56
CA GLN A 338 7.84 -3.68 15.08
C GLN A 338 7.83 -5.11 15.64
N ILE A 339 6.72 -5.50 16.23
CA ILE A 339 6.46 -6.88 16.66
C ILE A 339 5.39 -7.44 15.75
N PHE A 340 5.69 -8.56 15.11
CA PHE A 340 4.70 -9.27 14.29
C PHE A 340 3.78 -10.08 15.22
N TYR A 341 2.48 -10.12 14.91
CA TYR A 341 1.48 -10.75 15.78
C TYR A 341 1.71 -12.24 16.04
N GLY A 342 2.57 -12.87 15.28
CA GLY A 342 2.96 -14.28 15.45
C GLY A 342 4.27 -14.52 16.22
N ASP A 343 4.95 -13.45 16.67
CA ASP A 343 6.21 -13.54 17.43
C ASP A 343 6.01 -13.89 18.91
#